data_3bee6f1eb28684e99dca774fad83ce86
#
_entry.id   3bee6f1eb28684e99dca774fad83ce86
#
_cell.length_a   1.000
_cell.length_b   1.000
_cell.length_c   1.000
_cell.angle_alpha   90.00
_cell.angle_beta   90.00
_cell.angle_gamma   90.00
#
_symmetry.space_group_name_H-M   'P 1'
#
loop_
_entity.id
_entity.type
_entity.pdbx_description
1 polymer ?
#
loop_
_entity_poly.entity_id
_entity_poly.type
_entity_poly.pdbx_seq_one_letter_code
_entity_poly.pdbx_strand_id
1 'polypeptide(L)'
;SNQIKDCPVTIQDAEVAQTIWGPSIAALKGKTTRTKPEPVLTDIVRIPKEIREMHRVVTISIDVFFVNKIPFLITLSRNICFTTVTHLANRKVESIFKAFKGIFKYYLERGFQIMTVTADGEFSPLSEFMYDLPGAPRLNLTSANEHEPFVERRIRVVKERTRAVRHSIPF
;
A
#
# COMPACT_ATOMS: atom_id res chain seq x y z
N SER A 1 -6.73 -45.78 1.12
CA SER A 1 -5.97 -46.49 0.06
C SER A 1 -4.51 -46.49 0.45
N ASN A 2 -3.94 -47.66 0.73
CA ASN A 2 -2.50 -47.82 1.00
C ASN A 2 -1.72 -47.41 -0.25
N GLN A 3 -1.20 -46.18 -0.26
CA GLN A 3 -0.37 -45.70 -1.37
C GLN A 3 1.08 -46.25 -1.31
N ILE A 4 1.44 -46.83 -0.18
CA ILE A 4 2.75 -47.45 0.02
C ILE A 4 2.52 -48.93 0.35
N LYS A 5 3.04 -49.84 -0.51
CA LYS A 5 2.94 -51.27 -0.31
C LYS A 5 3.80 -51.67 0.91
N ASP A 6 3.26 -52.52 1.79
CA ASP A 6 3.90 -53.02 3.00
C ASP A 6 4.34 -51.94 4.02
N CYS A 7 3.60 -50.80 4.10
CA CYS A 7 3.84 -49.80 5.12
C CYS A 7 3.42 -50.34 6.52
N PRO A 8 4.34 -50.43 7.48
CA PRO A 8 4.04 -50.93 8.82
C PRO A 8 3.26 -49.91 9.68
N VAL A 9 3.16 -48.66 9.22
CA VAL A 9 2.49 -47.58 9.96
C VAL A 9 1.01 -47.58 9.62
N THR A 10 0.17 -47.64 10.66
CA THR A 10 -1.27 -47.57 10.55
C THR A 10 -1.80 -46.14 10.66
N ILE A 11 -3.05 -45.93 10.30
CA ILE A 11 -3.71 -44.62 10.50
C ILE A 11 -3.75 -44.24 11.99
N GLN A 12 -3.99 -45.23 12.85
CA GLN A 12 -4.01 -45.03 14.32
C GLN A 12 -2.65 -44.57 14.85
N ASP A 13 -1.55 -45.13 14.35
CA ASP A 13 -0.19 -44.70 14.72
C ASP A 13 0.03 -43.23 14.33
N ALA A 14 -0.48 -42.81 13.17
CA ALA A 14 -0.36 -41.43 12.74
C ALA A 14 -1.19 -40.47 13.61
N GLU A 15 -2.40 -40.88 14.02
CA GLU A 15 -3.24 -40.08 14.93
C GLU A 15 -2.62 -39.96 16.32
N VAL A 16 -2.08 -41.05 16.87
CA VAL A 16 -1.37 -41.06 18.15
C VAL A 16 -0.13 -40.17 18.08
N ALA A 17 0.66 -40.28 17.01
CA ALA A 17 1.83 -39.43 16.81
C ALA A 17 1.44 -37.93 16.72
N GLN A 18 0.33 -37.62 16.04
CA GLN A 18 -0.16 -36.24 15.95
C GLN A 18 -0.64 -35.70 17.32
N THR A 19 -1.20 -36.56 18.16
CA THR A 19 -1.66 -36.18 19.52
C THR A 19 -0.46 -35.91 20.44
N ILE A 20 0.63 -36.70 20.31
CA ILE A 20 1.83 -36.58 21.15
C ILE A 20 2.73 -35.44 20.69
N TRP A 21 2.99 -35.34 19.39
CA TRP A 21 4.00 -34.46 18.79
C TRP A 21 3.42 -33.21 18.10
N GLY A 22 2.08 -33.13 18.01
CA GLY A 22 1.39 -32.10 17.24
C GLY A 22 1.48 -32.30 15.72
N PRO A 23 0.93 -31.37 14.93
CA PRO A 23 0.92 -31.48 13.47
C PRO A 23 2.35 -31.41 12.91
N SER A 24 2.70 -32.35 12.05
CA SER A 24 4.01 -32.37 11.37
C SER A 24 4.19 -31.12 10.51
N ILE A 25 5.25 -30.37 10.78
CA ILE A 25 5.62 -29.18 9.96
C ILE A 25 5.88 -29.58 8.50
N ALA A 26 6.45 -30.77 8.26
CA ALA A 26 6.67 -31.31 6.92
C ALA A 26 5.34 -31.62 6.21
N ALA A 27 4.35 -32.18 6.95
CA ALA A 27 3.02 -32.43 6.43
C ALA A 27 2.25 -31.12 6.15
N LEU A 28 2.42 -30.11 7.01
CA LEU A 28 1.87 -28.76 6.78
C LEU A 28 2.51 -28.11 5.54
N LYS A 29 3.82 -28.20 5.39
CA LYS A 29 4.53 -27.69 4.19
C LYS A 29 4.17 -28.47 2.92
N GLY A 30 3.96 -29.78 3.02
CA GLY A 30 3.56 -30.64 1.89
C GLY A 30 2.08 -30.54 1.53
N LYS A 31 1.23 -30.13 2.48
CA LYS A 31 -0.21 -29.88 2.27
C LYS A 31 -0.55 -28.49 1.72
N THR A 32 0.43 -27.70 1.32
CA THR A 32 0.15 -26.49 0.53
C THR A 32 -0.40 -26.87 -0.85
N THR A 33 -1.59 -27.48 -0.86
CA THR A 33 -2.46 -27.37 -2.01
C THR A 33 -2.70 -25.87 -2.18
N ARG A 34 -2.31 -25.33 -3.33
CA ARG A 34 -2.74 -24.00 -3.74
C ARG A 34 -4.26 -24.00 -3.68
N THR A 35 -4.82 -23.57 -2.58
CA THR A 35 -6.22 -23.16 -2.55
C THR A 35 -6.29 -22.05 -3.58
N LYS A 36 -7.13 -22.22 -4.62
CA LYS A 36 -7.43 -21.11 -5.53
C LYS A 36 -7.74 -19.92 -4.62
N PRO A 37 -7.00 -18.81 -4.72
CA PRO A 37 -7.39 -17.62 -3.97
C PRO A 37 -8.84 -17.33 -4.32
N GLU A 38 -9.63 -17.02 -3.32
CA GLU A 38 -11.00 -16.55 -3.56
C GLU A 38 -10.92 -15.43 -4.60
N PRO A 39 -11.82 -15.44 -5.60
CA PRO A 39 -11.80 -14.39 -6.60
C PRO A 39 -11.88 -13.06 -5.85
N VAL A 40 -10.92 -12.19 -6.09
CA VAL A 40 -10.97 -10.82 -5.56
C VAL A 40 -12.26 -10.22 -6.12
N LEU A 41 -13.23 -10.00 -5.25
CA LEU A 41 -14.43 -9.26 -5.61
C LEU A 41 -13.96 -7.85 -5.99
N THR A 42 -13.92 -7.58 -7.27
CA THR A 42 -13.66 -6.25 -7.85
C THR A 42 -14.93 -5.40 -7.80
N ASP A 43 -15.70 -5.52 -6.74
CA ASP A 43 -16.80 -4.61 -6.51
C ASP A 43 -16.21 -3.21 -6.30
N ILE A 44 -16.35 -2.40 -7.33
CA ILE A 44 -16.07 -0.98 -7.23
C ILE A 44 -17.09 -0.42 -6.24
N VAL A 45 -16.71 -0.37 -4.99
CA VAL A 45 -17.54 0.25 -3.96
C VAL A 45 -17.71 1.72 -4.35
N ARG A 46 -18.95 2.09 -4.67
CA ARG A 46 -19.27 3.49 -4.96
C ARG A 46 -19.05 4.29 -3.69
N ILE A 47 -18.28 5.36 -3.82
CA ILE A 47 -18.08 6.29 -2.70
C ILE A 47 -19.43 6.89 -2.34
N PRO A 48 -19.89 6.80 -1.07
CA PRO A 48 -21.13 7.42 -0.63
C PRO A 48 -21.18 8.90 -0.99
N LYS A 49 -22.37 9.38 -1.40
CA LYS A 49 -22.55 10.78 -1.82
C LYS A 49 -22.18 11.74 -0.69
N GLU A 50 -22.52 11.39 0.54
CA GLU A 50 -22.29 12.18 1.74
C GLU A 50 -20.78 12.42 1.96
N ILE A 51 -19.95 11.38 1.82
CA ILE A 51 -18.48 11.51 1.93
C ILE A 51 -17.93 12.39 0.82
N ARG A 52 -18.45 12.23 -0.39
CA ARG A 52 -18.00 12.99 -1.55
C ARG A 52 -18.39 14.47 -1.46
N GLU A 53 -19.57 14.77 -0.94
CA GLU A 53 -20.03 16.15 -0.73
C GLU A 53 -19.31 16.81 0.44
N MET A 54 -19.15 16.11 1.56
CA MET A 54 -18.48 16.62 2.76
C MET A 54 -16.99 16.86 2.54
N HIS A 55 -16.34 16.02 1.76
CA HIS A 55 -14.89 16.03 1.54
C HIS A 55 -14.49 16.29 0.09
N ARG A 56 -15.32 17.03 -0.66
CA ARG A 56 -15.04 17.35 -2.06
C ARG A 56 -13.68 17.99 -2.27
N VAL A 57 -13.27 18.81 -1.33
CA VAL A 57 -11.96 19.46 -1.30
C VAL A 57 -11.07 18.73 -0.33
N VAL A 58 -9.90 18.30 -0.79
CA VAL A 58 -8.95 17.54 0.02
C VAL A 58 -7.58 18.22 0.08
N THR A 59 -6.95 18.06 1.22
CA THR A 59 -5.53 18.36 1.41
C THR A 59 -4.77 17.04 1.39
N ILE A 60 -3.69 16.97 0.62
CA ILE A 60 -2.80 15.82 0.59
C ILE A 60 -1.43 16.18 1.13
N SER A 61 -0.86 15.27 1.89
CA SER A 61 0.54 15.33 2.31
C SER A 61 1.34 14.33 1.47
N ILE A 62 2.55 14.70 1.10
CA ILE A 62 3.40 13.90 0.22
C ILE A 62 4.79 13.71 0.81
N ASP A 63 5.41 12.59 0.46
CA ASP A 63 6.79 12.31 0.80
C ASP A 63 7.36 11.23 -0.15
N VAL A 64 8.69 11.09 -0.20
CA VAL A 64 9.38 10.03 -0.92
C VAL A 64 10.06 9.08 0.05
N PHE A 65 9.72 7.82 -0.04
CA PHE A 65 10.37 6.78 0.77
C PHE A 65 11.01 5.69 -0.10
N PHE A 66 11.90 4.92 0.50
CA PHE A 66 12.65 3.88 -0.20
C PHE A 66 12.33 2.49 0.36
N VAL A 67 12.17 1.55 -0.57
CA VAL A 67 12.17 0.11 -0.28
C VAL A 67 13.25 -0.53 -1.16
N ASN A 68 14.23 -1.17 -0.55
CA ASN A 68 15.37 -1.77 -1.25
C ASN A 68 16.05 -0.82 -2.25
N LYS A 69 16.26 0.44 -1.85
CA LYS A 69 16.82 1.53 -2.67
C LYS A 69 15.94 2.00 -3.84
N ILE A 70 14.76 1.44 -4.00
CA ILE A 70 13.79 1.86 -5.02
C ILE A 70 12.92 2.99 -4.43
N PRO A 71 12.82 4.16 -5.09
CA PRO A 71 12.04 5.28 -4.60
C PRO A 71 10.54 5.11 -4.89
N PHE A 72 9.72 5.51 -3.93
CA PHE A 72 8.27 5.55 -4.04
C PHE A 72 7.75 6.89 -3.54
N LEU A 73 6.85 7.49 -4.29
CA LEU A 73 6.07 8.63 -3.84
C LEU A 73 4.86 8.12 -3.05
N ILE A 74 4.72 8.58 -1.83
CA ILE A 74 3.51 8.36 -1.02
C ILE A 74 2.71 9.64 -0.96
N THR A 75 1.39 9.51 -1.07
CA THR A 75 0.46 10.60 -0.76
C THR A 75 -0.55 10.15 0.27
N LEU A 76 -0.92 11.04 1.15
CA LEU A 76 -1.93 10.81 2.17
C LEU A 76 -2.94 11.97 2.17
N SER A 77 -4.20 11.67 1.88
CA SER A 77 -5.27 12.63 2.11
C SER A 77 -5.66 12.63 3.59
N ARG A 78 -5.59 13.79 4.22
CA ARG A 78 -5.92 13.92 5.65
C ARG A 78 -7.42 13.73 5.92
N ASN A 79 -8.26 14.27 5.06
CA ASN A 79 -9.71 14.29 5.24
C ASN A 79 -10.34 12.90 5.13
N ILE A 80 -9.93 12.14 4.11
CA ILE A 80 -10.50 10.82 3.81
C ILE A 80 -9.55 9.65 4.15
N CYS A 81 -8.40 9.94 4.75
CA CYS A 81 -7.36 8.96 5.12
C CYS A 81 -6.91 8.04 3.97
N PHE A 82 -7.10 8.49 2.73
CA PHE A 82 -6.75 7.73 1.55
C PHE A 82 -5.26 7.87 1.23
N THR A 83 -4.61 6.75 0.98
CA THR A 83 -3.17 6.69 0.72
C THR A 83 -2.90 6.13 -0.66
N THR A 84 -2.04 6.78 -1.44
CA THR A 84 -1.49 6.21 -2.66
C THR A 84 0.01 6.00 -2.52
N VAL A 85 0.52 4.97 -3.18
CA VAL A 85 1.96 4.70 -3.27
C VAL A 85 2.27 4.46 -4.74
N THR A 86 3.15 5.28 -5.31
CA THR A 86 3.51 5.21 -6.72
C THR A 86 5.01 5.02 -6.85
N HIS A 87 5.44 4.04 -7.64
CA HIS A 87 6.85 3.83 -7.95
C HIS A 87 7.39 5.02 -8.77
N LEU A 88 8.58 5.48 -8.42
CA LEU A 88 9.30 6.49 -9.16
C LEU A 88 10.48 5.86 -9.91
N ALA A 89 10.68 6.26 -11.15
CA ALA A 89 11.87 5.84 -11.89
C ALA A 89 13.17 6.44 -11.28
N ASN A 90 13.06 7.66 -10.76
CA ASN A 90 14.12 8.38 -10.06
C ASN A 90 13.50 9.50 -9.20
N ARG A 91 14.35 10.25 -8.46
CA ARG A 91 13.91 11.39 -7.62
C ARG A 91 13.86 12.73 -8.36
N LYS A 92 14.01 12.75 -9.67
CA LYS A 92 13.93 14.00 -10.42
C LYS A 92 12.51 14.57 -10.40
N VAL A 93 12.42 15.88 -10.45
CA VAL A 93 11.15 16.61 -10.37
C VAL A 93 10.16 16.15 -11.43
N GLU A 94 10.63 15.87 -12.64
CA GLU A 94 9.79 15.42 -13.74
C GLU A 94 9.13 14.06 -13.46
N SER A 95 9.88 13.15 -12.82
CA SER A 95 9.36 11.82 -12.44
C SER A 95 8.30 11.95 -11.35
N ILE A 96 8.54 12.81 -10.37
CA ILE A 96 7.59 13.10 -9.29
C ILE A 96 6.35 13.76 -9.88
N PHE A 97 6.50 14.77 -10.76
CA PHE A 97 5.41 15.46 -11.38
C PHE A 97 4.54 14.54 -12.26
N LYS A 98 5.16 13.62 -13.01
CA LYS A 98 4.45 12.60 -13.79
C LYS A 98 3.57 11.72 -12.88
N ALA A 99 4.12 11.26 -11.75
CA ALA A 99 3.37 10.49 -10.77
C ALA A 99 2.21 11.31 -10.18
N PHE A 100 2.47 12.59 -9.90
CA PHE A 100 1.49 13.54 -9.41
C PHE A 100 0.29 13.71 -10.35
N LYS A 101 0.54 13.91 -11.64
CA LYS A 101 -0.54 14.00 -12.65
C LYS A 101 -1.48 12.80 -12.59
N GLY A 102 -0.91 11.60 -12.45
CA GLY A 102 -1.72 10.37 -12.31
C GLY A 102 -2.58 10.37 -11.04
N ILE A 103 -2.02 10.81 -9.92
CA ILE A 103 -2.72 10.91 -8.64
C ILE A 103 -3.84 11.94 -8.72
N PHE A 104 -3.59 13.12 -9.27
CA PHE A 104 -4.61 14.17 -9.46
C PHE A 104 -5.77 13.69 -10.33
N LYS A 105 -5.47 13.05 -11.45
CA LYS A 105 -6.47 12.43 -12.31
C LYS A 105 -7.33 11.42 -11.54
N TYR A 106 -6.69 10.58 -10.72
CA TYR A 106 -7.38 9.58 -9.91
C TYR A 106 -8.37 10.21 -8.91
N TYR A 107 -8.00 11.30 -8.25
CA TYR A 107 -8.90 12.03 -7.34
C TYR A 107 -10.06 12.70 -8.08
N LEU A 108 -9.78 13.37 -9.20
CA LEU A 108 -10.78 14.06 -10.01
C LEU A 108 -11.84 13.10 -10.56
N GLU A 109 -11.44 11.96 -11.10
CA GLU A 109 -12.36 10.93 -11.61
C GLU A 109 -13.34 10.42 -10.54
N ARG A 110 -12.97 10.58 -9.26
CA ARG A 110 -13.81 10.21 -8.10
C ARG A 110 -14.56 11.35 -7.47
N GLY A 111 -14.49 12.53 -8.09
CA GLY A 111 -15.22 13.72 -7.64
C GLY A 111 -14.53 14.50 -6.51
N PHE A 112 -13.25 14.23 -6.23
CA PHE A 112 -12.46 14.98 -5.26
C PHE A 112 -11.54 15.98 -5.96
N GLN A 113 -11.36 17.15 -5.35
CA GLN A 113 -10.45 18.18 -5.82
C GLN A 113 -9.34 18.42 -4.80
N ILE A 114 -8.10 18.27 -5.24
CA ILE A 114 -6.94 18.58 -4.40
C ILE A 114 -6.69 20.07 -4.47
N MET A 115 -6.79 20.77 -3.33
CA MET A 115 -6.55 22.21 -3.24
C MET A 115 -5.23 22.57 -2.59
N THR A 116 -4.74 21.69 -1.70
CA THR A 116 -3.51 21.95 -0.98
C THR A 116 -2.66 20.67 -0.97
N VAL A 117 -1.38 20.86 -1.23
CA VAL A 117 -0.36 19.82 -1.12
C VAL A 117 0.63 20.25 -0.04
N THR A 118 0.78 19.46 1.01
CA THR A 118 1.79 19.67 2.04
C THR A 118 2.99 18.77 1.77
N ALA A 119 4.19 19.32 1.81
CA ALA A 119 5.43 18.60 1.50
C ALA A 119 6.62 19.20 2.26
N ASP A 120 7.67 18.42 2.39
CA ASP A 120 8.94 18.92 2.90
C ASP A 120 9.62 19.88 1.93
N GLY A 121 10.56 20.68 2.41
CA GLY A 121 11.27 21.68 1.63
C GLY A 121 11.99 21.14 0.38
N GLU A 122 12.32 19.83 0.35
CA GLU A 122 12.93 19.19 -0.83
C GLU A 122 12.01 19.21 -2.07
N PHE A 123 10.71 19.37 -1.88
CA PHE A 123 9.72 19.45 -2.95
C PHE A 123 9.52 20.89 -3.49
N SER A 124 10.29 21.87 -3.04
CA SER A 124 10.22 23.25 -3.52
C SER A 124 10.25 23.38 -5.05
N PRO A 125 11.05 22.60 -5.80
CA PRO A 125 11.05 22.68 -7.27
C PRO A 125 9.73 22.29 -7.92
N LEU A 126 8.82 21.59 -7.22
CA LEU A 126 7.49 21.29 -7.74
C LEU A 126 6.58 22.53 -7.86
N SER A 127 6.91 23.61 -7.17
CA SER A 127 6.08 24.83 -7.15
C SER A 127 5.81 25.39 -8.56
N GLU A 128 6.81 25.30 -9.44
CA GLU A 128 6.70 25.76 -10.84
C GLU A 128 5.68 24.95 -11.65
N PHE A 129 5.49 23.69 -11.30
CA PHE A 129 4.62 22.76 -12.01
C PHE A 129 3.19 22.69 -11.44
N MET A 130 2.93 23.32 -10.28
CA MET A 130 1.61 23.26 -9.64
C MET A 130 0.52 23.91 -10.48
N TYR A 131 0.85 24.93 -11.26
CA TYR A 131 -0.07 25.61 -12.16
C TYR A 131 -0.57 24.73 -13.32
N ASP A 132 0.22 23.72 -13.69
CA ASP A 132 -0.14 22.77 -14.76
C ASP A 132 -1.08 21.66 -14.28
N LEU A 133 -1.37 21.63 -12.96
CA LEU A 133 -2.28 20.67 -12.39
C LEU A 133 -3.71 21.18 -12.33
N PRO A 134 -4.72 20.31 -12.47
CA PRO A 134 -6.12 20.70 -12.38
C PRO A 134 -6.42 21.37 -11.04
N GLY A 135 -6.93 22.60 -11.11
CA GLY A 135 -7.28 23.38 -9.93
C GLY A 135 -6.12 24.17 -9.33
N ALA A 136 -4.94 24.16 -9.96
CA ALA A 136 -3.73 24.87 -9.52
C ALA A 136 -3.55 24.82 -7.98
N PRO A 137 -3.30 23.64 -7.40
CA PRO A 137 -3.26 23.47 -5.95
C PRO A 137 -2.12 24.27 -5.33
N ARG A 138 -2.33 24.73 -4.12
CA ARG A 138 -1.28 25.41 -3.36
C ARG A 138 -0.28 24.39 -2.82
N LEU A 139 1.00 24.61 -3.07
CA LEU A 139 2.07 23.87 -2.42
C LEU A 139 2.41 24.58 -1.09
N ASN A 140 2.21 23.87 0.02
CA ASN A 140 2.58 24.30 1.35
C ASN A 140 3.81 23.49 1.79
N LEU A 141 4.95 24.16 1.86
CA LEU A 141 6.18 23.56 2.29
C LEU A 141 6.34 23.71 3.81
N THR A 142 6.58 22.60 4.49
CA THR A 142 6.93 22.62 5.91
C THR A 142 8.34 23.16 6.07
N SER A 143 8.60 23.87 7.16
CA SER A 143 9.95 24.36 7.49
C SER A 143 10.90 23.20 7.76
N ALA A 144 12.20 23.41 7.59
CA ALA A 144 13.25 22.38 7.63
C ALA A 144 13.30 21.54 8.94
N ASN A 145 12.61 21.97 9.99
CA ASN A 145 12.52 21.26 11.28
C ASN A 145 11.12 20.75 11.60
N GLU A 146 10.16 20.93 10.71
CA GLU A 146 8.78 20.47 10.84
C GLU A 146 8.54 19.30 9.91
N HIS A 147 8.74 18.09 10.40
CA HIS A 147 8.37 16.88 9.69
C HIS A 147 6.84 16.71 9.67
N GLU A 148 6.31 16.15 8.60
CA GLU A 148 4.91 15.75 8.48
C GLU A 148 4.65 14.43 9.23
N PRO A 149 4.24 14.46 10.51
CA PRO A 149 4.17 13.25 11.33
C PRO A 149 3.12 12.26 10.82
N PHE A 150 2.12 12.74 10.08
CA PHE A 150 1.08 11.89 9.49
C PHE A 150 1.62 11.02 8.36
N VAL A 151 2.43 11.58 7.47
CA VAL A 151 3.04 10.85 6.35
C VAL A 151 4.09 9.88 6.87
N GLU A 152 4.94 10.29 7.80
CA GLU A 152 5.96 9.43 8.40
C GLU A 152 5.34 8.19 9.08
N ARG A 153 4.27 8.40 9.86
CA ARG A 153 3.51 7.29 10.46
C ARG A 153 2.95 6.37 9.39
N ARG A 154 2.42 6.92 8.29
CA ARG A 154 1.86 6.14 7.20
C ARG A 154 2.94 5.34 6.47
N ILE A 155 4.11 5.92 6.22
CA ILE A 155 5.27 5.22 5.64
C ILE A 155 5.67 4.02 6.51
N ARG A 156 5.73 4.21 7.84
CA ARG A 156 6.01 3.11 8.78
C ARG A 156 5.00 1.97 8.61
N VAL A 157 3.70 2.28 8.63
CA VAL A 157 2.64 1.27 8.46
C VAL A 157 2.76 0.54 7.12
N VAL A 158 3.03 1.26 6.02
CA VAL A 158 3.21 0.66 4.70
C VAL A 158 4.41 -0.30 4.71
N LYS A 159 5.55 0.13 5.26
CA LYS A 159 6.75 -0.71 5.37
C LYS A 159 6.52 -1.95 6.23
N GLU A 160 5.84 -1.82 7.35
CA GLU A 160 5.52 -2.94 8.25
C GLU A 160 4.60 -3.96 7.56
N ARG A 161 3.53 -3.50 6.91
CA ARG A 161 2.61 -4.38 6.16
C ARG A 161 3.30 -5.07 4.98
N THR A 162 4.16 -4.35 4.25
CA THR A 162 4.92 -4.94 3.15
C THR A 162 5.86 -6.04 3.64
N ARG A 163 6.53 -5.84 4.79
CA ARG A 163 7.35 -6.88 5.41
C ARG A 163 6.52 -8.08 5.85
N ALA A 164 5.36 -7.83 6.50
CA ALA A 164 4.47 -8.91 6.93
C ALA A 164 4.01 -9.77 5.74
N VAL A 165 3.57 -9.12 4.65
CA VAL A 165 3.19 -9.83 3.41
C VAL A 165 4.37 -10.62 2.86
N ARG A 166 5.58 -10.04 2.80
CA ARG A 166 6.78 -10.73 2.32
C ARG A 166 7.07 -11.99 3.14
N HIS A 167 6.93 -11.93 4.47
CA HIS A 167 7.16 -13.09 5.34
C HIS A 167 6.05 -14.15 5.27
N SER A 168 4.85 -13.77 4.80
CA SER A 168 3.75 -14.71 4.61
C SER A 168 3.77 -15.42 3.25
N ILE A 169 4.61 -14.93 2.31
CA ILE A 169 4.76 -15.56 0.99
C ILE A 169 5.74 -16.74 1.14
N PRO A 170 5.33 -17.97 0.83
CA PRO A 170 6.19 -19.15 0.91
C PRO A 170 7.14 -19.21 -0.29
N PHE A 171 8.31 -18.61 -0.16
CA PHE A 171 9.44 -18.78 -1.08
C PHE A 171 10.67 -19.22 -0.30
#